data_7ea1badb36fcd94b9a6e7bdc063df302
#
_entry.id   7ea1badb36fcd94b9a6e7bdc063df302
#
_cell.length_a   1.000
_cell.length_b   1.000
_cell.length_c   1.000
_cell.angle_alpha   90.00
_cell.angle_beta   90.00
_cell.angle_gamma   90.00
#
_symmetry.space_group_name_H-M   'P 1'
#
loop_
_entity.id
_entity.type
_entity.pdbx_description
1 polymer ?
#
loop_
_entity_poly.entity_id
_entity_poly.type
_entity_poly.pdbx_seq_one_letter_code
_entity_poly.pdbx_strand_id
1 'polypeptide(L)'
;MGDDDDHGGHPPPEMEDRSDSGWRPAAAATYSKEDAQDFRPILRPAVPVVTVLDDGSQLGEAVRLRGDTVTIGRTSGDLVLPNDQAISGMHAEILRRPWKGSFQWALRDLRSVNGTFVRAARAVFHEEAIVILGSRRFRLRNPLLARRGASPSSATLFDSAALPSTVWPVLVEATQRGQGIEVPLRSDSVSIGRTGGGAELELDDPLVANRHAQLERQRDGTWLIVAETTRNGVWVSITEVTLKPYCHFRCGEQLFRFEIP
;
A
#
# COMPACT_ATOMS: atom_id res chain seq x y z
N MET A 1 -57.63 59.59 11.58
CA MET A 1 -58.03 58.35 10.92
C MET A 1 -56.71 57.62 10.68
N GLY A 2 -56.15 56.94 11.56
CA GLY A 2 -56.48 56.04 12.66
C GLY A 2 -56.58 54.66 12.15
N ASP A 3 -55.65 53.82 12.34
CA ASP A 3 -55.89 52.43 12.69
C ASP A 3 -54.57 51.86 13.22
N ASP A 4 -54.59 51.63 14.51
CA ASP A 4 -53.56 50.89 15.28
C ASP A 4 -53.81 49.42 15.08
N ASP A 5 -52.90 48.69 14.46
CA ASP A 5 -52.89 47.23 14.48
C ASP A 5 -51.98 46.72 15.61
N ASP A 6 -52.67 46.42 16.69
CA ASP A 6 -52.14 45.72 17.86
C ASP A 6 -51.79 44.24 17.49
N HIS A 7 -50.54 43.94 17.33
CA HIS A 7 -50.02 42.56 17.24
C HIS A 7 -49.67 42.02 18.64
N GLY A 8 -50.70 41.43 19.28
CA GLY A 8 -50.55 40.66 20.50
C GLY A 8 -49.52 39.53 20.35
N GLY A 9 -48.31 39.74 20.88
CA GLY A 9 -47.32 38.71 21.03
C GLY A 9 -47.76 37.67 22.05
N HIS A 10 -47.99 36.42 21.60
CA HIS A 10 -48.13 35.31 22.50
C HIS A 10 -46.78 35.00 23.12
N PRO A 11 -46.70 34.80 24.44
CA PRO A 11 -45.48 34.31 25.08
C PRO A 11 -45.19 32.88 24.59
N PRO A 12 -43.92 32.49 24.44
CA PRO A 12 -43.60 31.10 24.10
C PRO A 12 -44.03 30.15 25.19
N PRO A 13 -44.44 28.92 24.86
CA PRO A 13 -44.86 27.94 25.84
C PRO A 13 -43.74 27.65 26.80
N GLU A 14 -44.07 27.71 28.08
CA GLU A 14 -43.17 27.29 29.18
C GLU A 14 -42.81 25.82 28.93
N MET A 15 -41.49 25.55 28.79
CA MET A 15 -40.96 24.20 28.79
C MET A 15 -41.13 23.64 30.21
N GLU A 16 -42.11 22.75 30.39
CA GLU A 16 -42.20 21.93 31.57
C GLU A 16 -40.86 21.16 31.73
N ASP A 17 -40.19 21.45 32.81
CA ASP A 17 -39.00 20.71 33.27
C ASP A 17 -39.43 19.27 33.59
N ARG A 18 -39.26 18.35 32.63
CA ARG A 18 -39.42 16.92 32.87
C ARG A 18 -38.13 16.31 33.42
N SER A 19 -37.62 16.85 34.48
CA SER A 19 -36.48 16.31 35.25
C SER A 19 -36.87 15.28 36.29
N ASP A 20 -37.85 14.42 36.03
CA ASP A 20 -38.12 13.28 36.88
C ASP A 20 -38.06 11.98 36.04
N SER A 21 -36.92 11.70 35.40
CA SER A 21 -36.52 10.34 35.12
C SER A 21 -36.04 9.74 36.42
N GLY A 22 -36.79 8.83 37.01
CA GLY A 22 -36.49 8.16 38.27
C GLY A 22 -35.17 7.33 38.29
N TRP A 23 -34.17 7.76 37.53
CA TRP A 23 -32.81 7.22 37.56
C TRP A 23 -32.08 7.85 38.77
N ARG A 24 -32.06 7.12 39.89
CA ARG A 24 -31.16 7.41 40.98
C ARG A 24 -29.86 6.65 40.72
N PRO A 25 -28.71 7.35 40.63
CA PRO A 25 -27.43 6.65 40.59
C PRO A 25 -27.36 5.82 41.88
N ALA A 26 -27.03 4.53 41.73
CA ALA A 26 -26.67 3.72 42.91
C ALA A 26 -25.63 4.50 43.71
N ALA A 27 -25.82 4.53 45.07
CA ALA A 27 -24.93 5.25 45.98
C ALA A 27 -23.48 5.09 45.51
N ALA A 28 -22.82 6.21 45.24
CA ALA A 28 -21.43 6.21 44.80
C ALA A 28 -20.61 5.46 45.84
N ALA A 29 -20.23 4.23 45.51
CA ALA A 29 -19.22 3.53 46.28
C ALA A 29 -17.99 4.42 46.23
N THR A 30 -17.55 4.92 47.37
CA THR A 30 -16.31 5.68 47.51
C THR A 30 -15.16 4.71 47.30
N TYR A 31 -14.81 4.50 46.02
CA TYR A 31 -13.56 3.83 45.70
C TYR A 31 -12.43 4.82 45.97
N SER A 32 -11.48 4.43 46.83
CA SER A 32 -10.25 5.17 46.94
C SER A 32 -9.52 5.11 45.58
N LYS A 33 -8.88 6.21 45.19
CA LYS A 33 -8.15 6.29 43.93
C LYS A 33 -7.01 5.26 43.81
N GLU A 34 -6.62 4.69 44.95
CA GLU A 34 -5.57 3.69 45.11
C GLU A 34 -6.05 2.26 44.80
N ASP A 35 -7.37 1.98 44.87
CA ASP A 35 -7.93 0.65 44.61
C ASP A 35 -8.49 0.49 43.18
N ALA A 36 -8.51 1.55 42.40
CA ALA A 36 -8.99 1.50 41.01
C ALA A 36 -7.94 0.89 40.09
N GLN A 37 -8.14 -0.35 39.69
CA GLN A 37 -7.34 -0.96 38.62
C GLN A 37 -7.83 -0.47 37.24
N ASP A 38 -6.88 -0.18 36.38
CA ASP A 38 -7.20 0.13 34.97
C ASP A 38 -8.02 -0.99 34.34
N PHE A 39 -9.16 -0.66 33.77
CA PHE A 39 -9.94 -1.62 33.01
C PHE A 39 -9.15 -2.02 31.73
N ARG A 40 -8.54 -3.20 31.75
CA ARG A 40 -7.84 -3.78 30.62
C ARG A 40 -8.59 -5.02 30.12
N PRO A 41 -9.19 -4.97 28.94
CA PRO A 41 -9.83 -6.14 28.36
C PRO A 41 -8.74 -7.14 27.90
N ILE A 42 -8.47 -8.17 28.70
CA ILE A 42 -7.41 -9.16 28.49
C ILE A 42 -7.81 -10.33 27.58
N LEU A 43 -9.07 -10.43 27.17
CA LEU A 43 -9.59 -11.57 26.41
C LEU A 43 -9.99 -11.26 24.97
N ARG A 44 -9.60 -10.09 24.44
CA ARG A 44 -9.89 -9.76 23.04
C ARG A 44 -8.73 -10.20 22.17
N PRO A 45 -9.00 -10.91 21.06
CA PRO A 45 -7.95 -11.18 20.06
C PRO A 45 -7.38 -9.86 19.55
N ALA A 46 -6.09 -9.87 19.24
CA ALA A 46 -5.43 -8.73 18.61
C ALA A 46 -6.16 -8.35 17.31
N VAL A 47 -6.57 -7.08 17.21
CA VAL A 47 -7.24 -6.55 16.02
C VAL A 47 -6.20 -5.81 15.19
N PRO A 48 -6.01 -6.17 13.92
CA PRO A 48 -5.07 -5.47 13.06
C PRO A 48 -5.39 -3.98 12.95
N VAL A 49 -4.36 -3.20 12.75
CA VAL A 49 -4.43 -1.74 12.58
C VAL A 49 -3.80 -1.37 11.25
N VAL A 50 -4.47 -0.53 10.48
CA VAL A 50 -3.88 0.20 9.36
C VAL A 50 -3.69 1.63 9.79
N THR A 51 -2.49 2.13 9.65
CA THR A 51 -2.18 3.55 9.85
C THR A 51 -1.98 4.20 8.49
N VAL A 52 -2.78 5.21 8.20
CA VAL A 52 -2.57 6.14 7.08
C VAL A 52 -1.49 7.10 7.53
N LEU A 53 -0.28 7.00 6.99
CA LEU A 53 0.86 7.76 7.48
C LEU A 53 0.83 9.18 6.93
N ASP A 54 1.13 10.16 7.78
CA ASP A 54 1.34 11.54 7.37
C ASP A 54 2.66 11.68 6.61
N ASP A 55 2.72 12.64 5.71
CA ASP A 55 3.90 12.87 4.88
C ASP A 55 5.15 13.14 5.73
N GLY A 56 6.19 12.33 5.46
CA GLY A 56 7.46 12.44 6.17
C GLY A 56 7.44 11.97 7.62
N SER A 57 6.31 11.42 8.12
CA SER A 57 6.11 10.98 9.50
C SER A 57 5.96 9.46 9.60
N GLN A 58 6.16 8.93 10.81
CA GLN A 58 5.75 7.57 11.20
C GLN A 58 4.42 7.58 11.97
N LEU A 59 3.84 8.76 12.17
CA LEU A 59 2.53 8.95 12.77
C LEU A 59 1.48 9.08 11.66
N GLY A 60 0.22 9.03 12.05
CA GLY A 60 -0.90 9.15 11.13
C GLY A 60 -2.20 8.65 11.74
N GLU A 61 -3.25 8.61 10.95
CA GLU A 61 -4.55 8.12 11.36
C GLU A 61 -4.56 6.60 11.45
N ALA A 62 -4.88 6.06 12.63
CA ALA A 62 -4.92 4.62 12.89
C ALA A 62 -6.35 4.08 12.85
N VAL A 63 -6.61 3.14 11.96
CA VAL A 63 -7.90 2.48 11.76
C VAL A 63 -7.80 1.01 12.15
N ARG A 64 -8.65 0.56 13.08
CA ARG A 64 -8.72 -0.84 13.50
C ARG A 64 -9.60 -1.64 12.56
N LEU A 65 -9.07 -2.74 12.02
CA LEU A 65 -9.78 -3.61 11.08
C LEU A 65 -10.69 -4.58 11.84
N ARG A 66 -11.93 -4.20 12.05
CA ARG A 66 -12.92 -5.03 12.81
C ARG A 66 -13.75 -5.94 11.91
N GLY A 67 -13.84 -5.63 10.63
CA GLY A 67 -14.50 -6.46 9.61
C GLY A 67 -13.54 -7.42 8.93
N ASP A 68 -14.08 -8.31 8.11
CA ASP A 68 -13.29 -9.26 7.33
C ASP A 68 -12.72 -8.64 6.04
N THR A 69 -13.23 -7.50 5.64
CA THR A 69 -12.77 -6.73 4.47
C THR A 69 -12.80 -5.25 4.80
N VAL A 70 -11.77 -4.52 4.37
CA VAL A 70 -11.68 -3.07 4.42
C VAL A 70 -11.18 -2.57 3.07
N THR A 71 -11.96 -1.71 2.44
CA THR A 71 -11.69 -1.15 1.11
C THR A 71 -11.05 0.23 1.22
N ILE A 72 -10.13 0.52 0.30
CA ILE A 72 -9.39 1.78 0.22
C ILE A 72 -9.67 2.42 -1.15
N GLY A 73 -10.03 3.69 -1.17
CA GLY A 73 -10.24 4.40 -2.41
C GLY A 73 -10.26 5.91 -2.26
N ARG A 74 -10.30 6.61 -3.40
CA ARG A 74 -10.36 8.08 -3.41
C ARG A 74 -11.77 8.61 -3.21
N THR A 75 -12.76 7.98 -3.81
CA THR A 75 -14.15 8.45 -3.79
C THR A 75 -15.12 7.50 -3.11
N SER A 76 -14.70 6.24 -2.90
CA SER A 76 -15.54 5.20 -2.30
C SER A 76 -14.66 4.17 -1.58
N GLY A 77 -15.22 3.52 -0.58
CA GLY A 77 -14.56 2.54 0.28
C GLY A 77 -14.75 2.84 1.76
N ASP A 78 -14.19 2.00 2.60
CA ASP A 78 -14.19 2.18 4.06
C ASP A 78 -13.16 3.24 4.50
N LEU A 79 -12.03 3.31 3.78
CA LEU A 79 -11.02 4.36 3.91
C LEU A 79 -11.03 5.22 2.65
N VAL A 80 -11.53 6.44 2.78
CA VAL A 80 -11.64 7.40 1.66
C VAL A 80 -10.57 8.47 1.78
N LEU A 81 -9.73 8.58 0.74
CA LEU A 81 -8.59 9.50 0.67
C LEU A 81 -8.78 10.45 -0.52
N PRO A 82 -9.62 11.49 -0.40
CA PRO A 82 -10.05 12.31 -1.53
C PRO A 82 -8.95 13.21 -2.10
N ASN A 83 -7.92 13.49 -1.32
CA ASN A 83 -6.86 14.44 -1.67
C ASN A 83 -5.74 13.84 -2.51
N ASP A 84 -5.63 12.50 -2.60
CA ASP A 84 -4.63 11.83 -3.44
C ASP A 84 -5.21 11.46 -4.81
N GLN A 85 -4.87 12.25 -5.84
CA GLN A 85 -5.32 12.02 -7.21
C GLN A 85 -4.75 10.73 -7.84
N ALA A 86 -3.70 10.18 -7.27
CA ALA A 86 -3.10 8.92 -7.73
C ALA A 86 -3.85 7.69 -7.19
N ILE A 87 -4.75 7.85 -6.22
CA ILE A 87 -5.64 6.78 -5.75
C ILE A 87 -6.86 6.68 -6.67
N SER A 88 -7.18 5.47 -7.14
CA SER A 88 -8.39 5.19 -7.91
C SER A 88 -9.64 5.33 -7.03
N GLY A 89 -10.82 5.55 -7.63
CA GLY A 89 -12.09 5.67 -6.91
C GLY A 89 -12.31 4.53 -5.92
N MET A 90 -12.10 3.29 -6.35
CA MET A 90 -11.88 2.06 -5.57
C MET A 90 -10.48 1.58 -5.94
N HIS A 91 -9.54 1.43 -5.00
CA HIS A 91 -8.13 1.18 -5.30
C HIS A 91 -7.66 -0.18 -4.85
N ALA A 92 -7.84 -0.50 -3.59
CA ALA A 92 -7.36 -1.73 -2.97
C ALA A 92 -8.32 -2.21 -1.88
N GLU A 93 -8.16 -3.45 -1.46
CA GLU A 93 -8.84 -4.00 -0.30
C GLU A 93 -7.89 -4.81 0.56
N ILE A 94 -8.11 -4.75 1.87
CA ILE A 94 -7.49 -5.63 2.85
C ILE A 94 -8.55 -6.62 3.29
N LEU A 95 -8.26 -7.93 3.15
CA LEU A 95 -9.23 -8.97 3.44
C LEU A 95 -8.65 -10.06 4.32
N ARG A 96 -9.49 -10.59 5.20
CA ARG A 96 -9.15 -11.72 6.08
C ARG A 96 -9.53 -13.02 5.40
N ARG A 97 -8.59 -13.95 5.31
CA ARG A 97 -8.80 -15.28 4.69
C ARG A 97 -8.55 -16.40 5.68
N PRO A 98 -9.34 -17.49 5.63
CA PRO A 98 -9.04 -18.69 6.40
C PRO A 98 -7.69 -19.29 5.99
N TRP A 99 -6.89 -19.69 6.97
CA TRP A 99 -5.61 -20.32 6.72
C TRP A 99 -5.25 -21.30 7.84
N LYS A 100 -5.12 -22.60 7.53
CA LYS A 100 -4.64 -23.65 8.47
C LYS A 100 -5.30 -23.60 9.86
N GLY A 101 -6.63 -23.48 9.92
CA GLY A 101 -7.38 -23.39 11.17
C GLY A 101 -7.31 -22.03 11.89
N SER A 102 -6.69 -21.05 11.25
CA SER A 102 -6.60 -19.66 11.70
C SER A 102 -6.96 -18.71 10.55
N PHE A 103 -6.49 -17.47 10.61
CA PHE A 103 -6.72 -16.46 9.57
C PHE A 103 -5.42 -15.78 9.19
N GLN A 104 -5.34 -15.37 7.94
CA GLN A 104 -4.31 -14.46 7.43
C GLN A 104 -4.96 -13.26 6.77
N TRP A 105 -4.24 -12.16 6.74
CA TRP A 105 -4.65 -10.94 6.06
C TRP A 105 -3.96 -10.85 4.71
N ALA A 106 -4.69 -10.42 3.70
CA ALA A 106 -4.18 -10.20 2.37
C ALA A 106 -4.50 -8.77 1.92
N LEU A 107 -3.64 -8.18 1.11
CA LEU A 107 -3.86 -6.95 0.38
C LEU A 107 -4.05 -7.29 -1.08
N ARG A 108 -5.13 -6.79 -1.70
CA ARG A 108 -5.46 -6.99 -3.10
C ARG A 108 -5.63 -5.65 -3.80
N ASP A 109 -5.03 -5.52 -4.96
CA ASP A 109 -5.29 -4.41 -5.87
C ASP A 109 -6.61 -4.62 -6.60
N LEU A 110 -7.45 -3.60 -6.67
CA LEU A 110 -8.75 -3.63 -7.35
C LEU A 110 -8.67 -3.09 -8.78
N ARG A 111 -7.62 -3.44 -9.50
CA ARG A 111 -7.30 -2.95 -10.86
C ARG A 111 -7.14 -1.43 -10.87
N SER A 112 -6.43 -0.94 -9.90
CA SER A 112 -6.16 0.48 -9.77
C SER A 112 -5.30 0.99 -10.95
N VAL A 113 -5.44 2.28 -11.28
CA VAL A 113 -4.72 2.89 -12.41
C VAL A 113 -3.21 2.94 -12.15
N ASN A 114 -2.81 3.25 -10.93
CA ASN A 114 -1.41 3.47 -10.56
C ASN A 114 -0.76 2.28 -9.85
N GLY A 115 -1.54 1.25 -9.51
CA GLY A 115 -1.09 0.05 -8.83
C GLY A 115 -0.96 0.21 -7.31
N THR A 116 -1.04 -0.93 -6.65
CA THR A 116 -0.79 -1.10 -5.22
C THR A 116 0.60 -1.71 -5.04
N PHE A 117 1.39 -1.19 -4.10
CA PHE A 117 2.78 -1.60 -3.90
C PHE A 117 3.02 -2.01 -2.44
N VAL A 118 3.85 -3.03 -2.24
CA VAL A 118 4.33 -3.41 -0.91
C VAL A 118 5.82 -3.16 -0.79
N ARG A 119 6.26 -2.74 0.40
CA ARG A 119 7.69 -2.63 0.70
C ARG A 119 8.28 -4.02 0.86
N ALA A 120 9.26 -4.34 0.02
CA ALA A 120 9.88 -5.64 -0.02
C ALA A 120 11.36 -5.57 0.38
N ALA A 121 11.81 -6.45 1.28
CA ALA A 121 13.23 -6.69 1.50
C ALA A 121 13.80 -7.57 0.38
N ARG A 122 12.97 -8.47 -0.15
CA ARG A 122 13.32 -9.40 -1.22
C ARG A 122 12.05 -9.77 -1.99
N ALA A 123 12.08 -9.73 -3.32
CA ALA A 123 10.95 -10.11 -4.16
C ALA A 123 11.43 -10.67 -5.50
N VAL A 124 10.66 -11.64 -6.05
CA VAL A 124 10.85 -12.07 -7.43
C VAL A 124 10.33 -10.96 -8.36
N PHE A 125 11.16 -10.58 -9.31
CA PHE A 125 10.84 -9.53 -10.28
C PHE A 125 10.31 -10.17 -11.56
N HIS A 126 8.99 -10.26 -11.67
CA HIS A 126 8.28 -10.75 -12.86
C HIS A 126 8.15 -9.66 -13.90
N GLU A 127 7.95 -10.04 -15.18
CA GLU A 127 7.81 -9.08 -16.29
C GLU A 127 6.66 -8.08 -16.12
N GLU A 128 5.56 -8.53 -15.52
CA GLU A 128 4.39 -7.68 -15.27
C GLU A 128 4.54 -6.82 -14.01
N ALA A 129 5.50 -7.14 -13.15
CA ALA A 129 5.71 -6.39 -11.92
C ALA A 129 6.36 -5.03 -12.21
N ILE A 130 5.91 -4.03 -11.45
CA ILE A 130 6.55 -2.72 -11.41
C ILE A 130 7.33 -2.64 -10.10
N VAL A 131 8.58 -2.20 -10.18
CA VAL A 131 9.40 -1.90 -9.01
C VAL A 131 9.62 -0.39 -8.93
N ILE A 132 9.46 0.18 -7.74
CA ILE A 132 9.78 1.58 -7.47
C ILE A 132 11.11 1.63 -6.71
N LEU A 133 12.04 2.41 -7.25
CA LEU A 133 13.35 2.72 -6.68
C LEU A 133 13.46 4.25 -6.57
N GLY A 134 13.41 4.78 -5.35
CA GLY A 134 13.26 6.20 -5.15
C GLY A 134 11.90 6.71 -5.66
N SER A 135 11.92 7.66 -6.61
CA SER A 135 10.73 8.16 -7.30
C SER A 135 10.44 7.47 -8.63
N ARG A 136 11.34 6.61 -9.09
CA ARG A 136 11.33 6.04 -10.45
C ARG A 136 10.70 4.66 -10.46
N ARG A 137 9.97 4.34 -11.54
CA ARG A 137 9.28 3.06 -11.75
C ARG A 137 9.95 2.26 -12.83
N PHE A 138 10.21 0.97 -12.60
CA PHE A 138 10.88 0.09 -13.53
C PHE A 138 10.09 -1.18 -13.77
N ARG A 139 10.19 -1.70 -15.00
CA ARG A 139 9.72 -3.03 -15.41
C ARG A 139 10.91 -3.84 -15.91
N LEU A 140 10.85 -5.15 -15.71
CA LEU A 140 11.79 -6.07 -16.29
C LEU A 140 11.22 -6.62 -17.61
N ARG A 141 11.90 -6.38 -18.73
CA ARG A 141 11.60 -7.01 -20.01
C ARG A 141 12.61 -8.14 -20.22
N ASN A 142 12.14 -9.38 -20.11
CA ASN A 142 12.98 -10.55 -20.31
C ASN A 142 12.58 -11.30 -21.60
N PRO A 143 13.27 -11.07 -22.72
CA PRO A 143 12.90 -11.66 -24.02
C PRO A 143 13.00 -13.20 -24.04
N LEU A 144 13.66 -13.81 -23.05
CA LEU A 144 13.74 -15.28 -22.93
C LEU A 144 12.46 -15.87 -22.30
N LEU A 145 11.77 -15.13 -21.43
CA LEU A 145 10.52 -15.57 -20.81
C LEU A 145 9.32 -15.35 -21.74
N ALA A 146 9.30 -14.28 -22.52
CA ALA A 146 8.26 -14.00 -23.50
C ALA A 146 8.06 -15.14 -24.52
N ARG A 147 9.12 -15.92 -24.77
CA ARG A 147 9.06 -17.09 -25.68
C ARG A 147 8.49 -18.36 -25.06
N ARG A 148 8.53 -18.52 -23.73
CA ARG A 148 7.96 -19.68 -23.05
C ARG A 148 6.43 -19.67 -23.02
N GLY A 149 5.79 -18.52 -23.19
CA GLY A 149 4.33 -18.36 -23.24
C GLY A 149 3.73 -18.36 -24.64
N ALA A 150 4.52 -18.30 -25.69
CA ALA A 150 4.01 -18.35 -27.07
C ALA A 150 3.73 -19.80 -27.47
N SER A 151 2.44 -20.14 -27.63
CA SER A 151 2.03 -21.40 -28.24
C SER A 151 2.65 -21.56 -29.64
N PRO A 152 3.09 -22.75 -30.05
CA PRO A 152 3.80 -22.96 -31.31
C PRO A 152 2.95 -22.82 -32.57
N SER A 153 1.74 -22.28 -32.54
CA SER A 153 0.78 -22.31 -33.65
C SER A 153 0.85 -21.13 -34.62
N SER A 154 1.85 -20.25 -34.54
CA SER A 154 2.05 -19.19 -35.56
C SER A 154 3.52 -18.89 -35.88
N ALA A 155 4.37 -19.92 -35.88
CA ALA A 155 5.70 -19.81 -36.47
C ALA A 155 5.60 -19.79 -37.99
N THR A 156 5.46 -18.62 -38.58
CA THR A 156 5.72 -18.43 -40.00
C THR A 156 7.18 -18.75 -40.24
N LEU A 157 7.44 -19.66 -41.19
CA LEU A 157 8.73 -20.32 -41.51
C LEU A 157 9.83 -19.38 -42.07
N PHE A 158 9.86 -18.10 -41.75
CA PHE A 158 10.78 -17.14 -42.35
C PHE A 158 11.60 -16.28 -41.39
N ASP A 159 11.73 -16.67 -40.13
CA ASP A 159 12.64 -15.92 -39.25
C ASP A 159 13.66 -16.85 -38.56
N SER A 160 14.53 -17.45 -39.41
CA SER A 160 15.79 -18.08 -38.99
C SER A 160 16.90 -17.06 -38.80
N ALA A 161 16.59 -15.81 -38.47
CA ALA A 161 17.59 -14.92 -37.95
C ALA A 161 18.03 -15.50 -36.59
N ALA A 162 19.20 -16.15 -36.59
CA ALA A 162 19.85 -16.59 -35.35
C ALA A 162 19.89 -15.38 -34.40
N LEU A 163 19.12 -15.47 -33.34
CA LEU A 163 19.22 -14.44 -32.31
C LEU A 163 20.68 -14.33 -31.88
N PRO A 164 21.18 -13.10 -31.69
CA PRO A 164 22.48 -12.96 -31.09
C PRO A 164 22.49 -13.81 -29.80
N SER A 165 23.52 -14.62 -29.65
CA SER A 165 23.69 -15.61 -28.56
C SER A 165 23.63 -15.00 -27.15
N THR A 166 23.38 -13.71 -27.05
CA THR A 166 23.34 -12.91 -25.82
C THR A 166 22.17 -11.91 -25.86
N VAL A 167 20.95 -12.42 -25.69
CA VAL A 167 19.79 -11.52 -25.43
C VAL A 167 19.70 -11.31 -23.92
N TRP A 168 20.10 -10.12 -23.50
CA TRP A 168 20.03 -9.74 -22.09
C TRP A 168 18.64 -9.25 -21.72
N PRO A 169 18.15 -9.54 -20.51
CA PRO A 169 16.99 -8.84 -19.96
C PRO A 169 17.28 -7.35 -19.84
N VAL A 170 16.24 -6.55 -19.97
CA VAL A 170 16.34 -5.09 -19.92
C VAL A 170 15.47 -4.56 -18.83
N LEU A 171 16.07 -3.75 -17.95
CA LEU A 171 15.33 -2.93 -16.99
C LEU A 171 14.84 -1.69 -17.73
N VAL A 172 13.53 -1.52 -17.81
CA VAL A 172 12.88 -0.44 -18.55
C VAL A 172 12.19 0.50 -17.59
N GLU A 173 12.56 1.77 -17.61
CA GLU A 173 11.86 2.77 -16.83
C GLU A 173 10.50 3.09 -17.43
N ALA A 174 9.45 2.98 -16.63
CA ALA A 174 8.08 3.35 -16.99
C ALA A 174 7.84 4.81 -16.61
N THR A 175 7.68 5.68 -17.60
CA THR A 175 7.37 7.10 -17.39
C THR A 175 5.97 7.42 -17.90
N GLN A 176 5.36 8.52 -17.44
CA GLN A 176 4.06 8.98 -17.95
C GLN A 176 4.10 9.43 -19.42
N ARG A 177 5.29 9.76 -19.93
CA ARG A 177 5.50 10.24 -21.30
C ARG A 177 6.00 9.15 -22.27
N GLY A 178 5.97 7.88 -21.86
CA GLY A 178 6.45 6.74 -22.63
C GLY A 178 7.56 5.97 -21.94
N GLN A 179 8.51 5.47 -22.71
CA GLN A 179 9.67 4.75 -22.15
C GLN A 179 10.74 5.74 -21.72
N GLY A 180 11.26 5.54 -20.50
CA GLY A 180 12.43 6.23 -19.97
C GLY A 180 13.71 5.51 -20.37
N ILE A 181 14.68 5.45 -19.46
CA ILE A 181 15.92 4.73 -19.69
C ILE A 181 15.70 3.23 -19.85
N GLU A 182 16.47 2.61 -20.73
CA GLU A 182 16.56 1.15 -20.89
C GLU A 182 17.97 0.70 -20.53
N VAL A 183 18.08 -0.20 -19.55
CA VAL A 183 19.35 -0.72 -19.06
C VAL A 183 19.42 -2.23 -19.27
N PRO A 184 20.27 -2.73 -20.18
CA PRO A 184 20.49 -4.17 -20.34
C PRO A 184 21.24 -4.74 -19.14
N LEU A 185 20.71 -5.80 -18.53
CA LEU A 185 21.33 -6.51 -17.42
C LEU A 185 22.34 -7.51 -17.92
N ARG A 186 23.61 -7.08 -18.04
CA ARG A 186 24.69 -7.84 -18.67
C ARG A 186 25.44 -8.78 -17.73
N SER A 187 25.10 -8.81 -16.47
CA SER A 187 25.65 -9.72 -15.45
C SER A 187 24.52 -10.40 -14.68
N ASP A 188 24.83 -11.52 -14.02
CA ASP A 188 23.86 -12.23 -13.18
C ASP A 188 23.57 -11.51 -11.85
N SER A 189 24.32 -10.47 -11.56
CA SER A 189 24.15 -9.63 -10.39
C SER A 189 24.43 -8.18 -10.79
N VAL A 190 23.47 -7.26 -10.50
CA VAL A 190 23.56 -5.84 -10.81
C VAL A 190 23.23 -5.03 -9.58
N SER A 191 24.18 -4.26 -9.10
CA SER A 191 23.98 -3.32 -7.99
C SER A 191 23.30 -2.04 -8.50
N ILE A 192 22.35 -1.52 -7.70
CA ILE A 192 21.59 -0.29 -8.01
C ILE A 192 21.81 0.72 -6.89
N GLY A 193 22.17 1.93 -7.25
CA GLY A 193 22.43 3.01 -6.30
C GLY A 193 22.28 4.39 -6.89
N ARG A 194 22.50 5.40 -6.04
CA ARG A 194 22.47 6.79 -6.46
C ARG A 194 23.75 7.14 -7.21
N THR A 195 23.63 8.02 -8.21
CA THR A 195 24.76 8.56 -8.98
C THR A 195 25.89 9.04 -8.07
N GLY A 196 27.11 8.59 -8.38
CA GLY A 196 28.30 8.82 -7.57
C GLY A 196 28.47 7.84 -6.39
N GLY A 197 27.60 6.86 -6.25
CA GLY A 197 27.67 5.83 -5.21
C GLY A 197 28.48 4.59 -5.58
N GLY A 198 28.91 4.49 -6.85
CA GLY A 198 29.72 3.38 -7.36
C GLY A 198 28.93 2.10 -7.64
N ALA A 199 27.61 2.20 -7.81
CA ALA A 199 26.77 1.08 -8.23
C ALA A 199 26.88 0.87 -9.75
N GLU A 200 26.66 -0.37 -10.24
CA GLU A 200 26.67 -0.66 -11.68
C GLU A 200 25.56 0.06 -12.44
N LEU A 201 24.37 0.17 -11.81
CA LEU A 201 23.27 1.00 -12.28
C LEU A 201 23.11 2.20 -11.35
N GLU A 202 23.49 3.35 -11.83
CA GLU A 202 23.35 4.60 -11.11
C GLU A 202 22.08 5.35 -11.54
N LEU A 203 21.31 5.78 -10.55
CA LEU A 203 20.08 6.55 -10.73
C LEU A 203 20.27 7.95 -10.13
N ASP A 204 20.04 8.97 -10.96
CA ASP A 204 20.01 10.36 -10.50
C ASP A 204 18.66 10.64 -9.84
N ASP A 205 18.59 10.29 -8.55
CA ASP A 205 17.37 10.44 -7.74
C ASP A 205 17.79 10.58 -6.26
N PRO A 206 17.44 11.68 -5.59
CA PRO A 206 17.80 11.94 -4.20
C PRO A 206 17.16 10.96 -3.22
N LEU A 207 16.11 10.23 -3.61
CA LEU A 207 15.44 9.21 -2.80
C LEU A 207 16.13 7.84 -2.90
N VAL A 208 17.08 7.68 -3.84
CA VAL A 208 17.89 6.47 -3.98
C VAL A 208 19.14 6.59 -3.09
N ALA A 209 19.42 5.57 -2.28
CA ALA A 209 20.64 5.50 -1.49
C ALA A 209 21.85 5.10 -2.37
N ASN A 210 23.09 5.37 -1.92
CA ASN A 210 24.30 4.98 -2.66
C ASN A 210 24.34 3.48 -2.96
N ARG A 211 23.88 2.66 -2.02
CA ARG A 211 23.55 1.24 -2.21
C ARG A 211 22.07 1.08 -1.88
N HIS A 212 21.26 0.87 -2.89
CA HIS A 212 19.79 0.86 -2.72
C HIS A 212 19.18 -0.51 -2.88
N ALA A 213 19.60 -1.23 -3.91
CA ALA A 213 19.12 -2.56 -4.21
C ALA A 213 20.13 -3.36 -5.03
N GLN A 214 19.92 -4.66 -5.11
CA GLN A 214 20.65 -5.57 -5.97
C GLN A 214 19.65 -6.41 -6.77
N LEU A 215 19.91 -6.56 -8.07
CA LEU A 215 19.22 -7.52 -8.92
C LEU A 215 20.07 -8.78 -9.03
N GLU A 216 19.50 -9.93 -8.78
CA GLU A 216 20.17 -11.22 -8.84
C GLU A 216 19.41 -12.18 -9.74
N ARG A 217 20.12 -12.75 -10.73
CA ARG A 217 19.55 -13.79 -11.57
C ARG A 217 19.55 -15.13 -10.83
N GLN A 218 18.40 -15.79 -10.81
CA GLN A 218 18.24 -17.11 -10.21
C GLN A 218 18.56 -18.21 -11.22
N ARG A 219 18.81 -19.43 -10.75
CA ARG A 219 19.14 -20.61 -11.59
C ARG A 219 18.02 -20.96 -12.59
N ASP A 220 16.78 -20.66 -12.28
CA ASP A 220 15.62 -20.87 -13.15
C ASP A 220 15.42 -19.75 -14.18
N GLY A 221 16.30 -18.74 -14.20
CA GLY A 221 16.27 -17.59 -15.10
C GLY A 221 15.38 -16.44 -14.63
N THR A 222 14.72 -16.57 -13.49
CA THR A 222 13.99 -15.45 -12.87
C THR A 222 14.97 -14.45 -12.24
N TRP A 223 14.50 -13.23 -12.03
CA TRP A 223 15.26 -12.19 -11.37
C TRP A 223 14.68 -11.92 -9.99
N LEU A 224 15.57 -11.72 -9.05
CA LEU A 224 15.24 -11.36 -7.68
C LEU A 224 15.75 -9.95 -7.44
N ILE A 225 14.90 -9.09 -6.87
CA ILE A 225 15.32 -7.82 -6.34
C ILE A 225 15.49 -7.96 -4.83
N VAL A 226 16.66 -7.54 -4.34
CA VAL A 226 17.03 -7.53 -2.92
C VAL A 226 17.25 -6.09 -2.53
N ALA A 227 16.48 -5.61 -1.56
CA ALA A 227 16.65 -4.27 -1.02
C ALA A 227 17.84 -4.24 -0.06
N GLU A 228 18.67 -3.23 -0.20
CA GLU A 228 19.64 -2.87 0.84
C GLU A 228 18.92 -2.16 2.00
N THR A 229 19.62 -1.99 3.13
CA THR A 229 19.05 -1.26 4.28
C THR A 229 18.98 0.23 3.94
N THR A 230 17.84 0.66 3.40
CA THR A 230 17.64 2.04 2.95
C THR A 230 16.40 2.65 3.59
N ARG A 231 16.39 3.99 3.74
CA ARG A 231 15.26 4.72 4.31
C ARG A 231 13.99 4.54 3.47
N ASN A 232 14.09 4.68 2.16
CA ASN A 232 12.94 4.68 1.25
C ASN A 232 12.55 3.27 0.79
N GLY A 233 13.47 2.30 0.85
CA GLY A 233 13.20 0.89 0.50
C GLY A 233 12.91 0.66 -0.97
N VAL A 234 12.59 -0.58 -1.26
CA VAL A 234 12.15 -1.06 -2.58
C VAL A 234 10.67 -1.39 -2.50
N TRP A 235 9.90 -0.94 -3.48
CA TRP A 235 8.46 -1.17 -3.54
C TRP A 235 8.13 -2.00 -4.77
N VAL A 236 7.33 -3.03 -4.59
CA VAL A 236 6.96 -3.97 -5.66
C VAL A 236 5.45 -3.97 -5.83
N SER A 237 4.98 -3.82 -7.06
CA SER A 237 3.54 -3.89 -7.36
C SER A 237 2.99 -5.28 -7.08
N ILE A 238 1.74 -5.32 -6.65
CA ILE A 238 1.04 -6.57 -6.35
C ILE A 238 -0.32 -6.60 -7.05
N THR A 239 -0.79 -7.79 -7.37
CA THR A 239 -2.21 -8.04 -7.60
C THR A 239 -2.88 -8.48 -6.31
N GLU A 240 -2.22 -9.38 -5.58
CA GLU A 240 -2.60 -9.81 -4.24
C GLU A 240 -1.37 -10.35 -3.49
N VAL A 241 -1.29 -10.07 -2.19
CA VAL A 241 -0.21 -10.56 -1.32
C VAL A 241 -0.72 -10.79 0.10
N THR A 242 -0.20 -11.83 0.76
CA THR A 242 -0.42 -12.01 2.20
C THR A 242 0.39 -10.97 2.98
N LEU A 243 -0.28 -10.22 3.85
CA LEU A 243 0.35 -9.23 4.70
C LEU A 243 1.10 -9.89 5.85
N LYS A 244 2.32 -9.46 6.09
CA LYS A 244 3.07 -9.80 7.30
C LYS A 244 2.51 -9.05 8.50
N PRO A 245 2.70 -9.54 9.74
CA PRO A 245 2.21 -8.87 10.95
C PRO A 245 2.66 -7.40 11.10
N TYR A 246 3.74 -7.03 10.43
CA TYR A 246 4.20 -5.66 10.30
C TYR A 246 4.72 -5.44 8.87
N CYS A 247 4.09 -4.55 8.14
CA CYS A 247 4.53 -4.21 6.79
C CYS A 247 4.01 -2.82 6.36
N HIS A 248 4.63 -2.30 5.30
CA HIS A 248 4.20 -1.05 4.66
C HIS A 248 3.71 -1.35 3.25
N PHE A 249 2.69 -0.62 2.82
CA PHE A 249 2.19 -0.65 1.46
C PHE A 249 1.80 0.77 0.99
N ARG A 250 1.65 0.94 -0.33
CA ARG A 250 1.28 2.20 -0.96
C ARG A 250 0.11 1.99 -1.91
N CYS A 251 -0.81 2.94 -1.87
CA CYS A 251 -1.84 3.15 -2.89
C CYS A 251 -1.69 4.59 -3.38
N GLY A 252 -1.46 4.78 -4.68
CA GLY A 252 -1.13 6.11 -5.18
C GLY A 252 0.15 6.66 -4.57
N GLU A 253 0.09 7.84 -3.99
CA GLU A 253 1.20 8.46 -3.25
C GLU A 253 1.12 8.21 -1.75
N GLN A 254 -0.04 7.78 -1.26
CA GLN A 254 -0.27 7.53 0.16
C GLN A 254 0.46 6.28 0.66
N LEU A 255 1.13 6.43 1.78
CA LEU A 255 1.83 5.37 2.50
C LEU A 255 0.98 4.86 3.67
N PHE A 256 0.94 3.55 3.80
CA PHE A 256 0.22 2.85 4.86
C PHE A 256 1.15 1.92 5.63
N ARG A 257 0.88 1.79 6.92
CA ARG A 257 1.45 0.75 7.77
C ARG A 257 0.36 -0.19 8.24
N PHE A 258 0.55 -1.48 8.01
CA PHE A 258 -0.29 -2.54 8.56
C PHE A 258 0.45 -3.20 9.70
N GLU A 259 -0.25 -3.41 10.84
CA GLU A 259 0.31 -4.10 12.01
C GLU A 259 -0.75 -4.94 12.73
N ILE A 260 -0.31 -6.08 13.25
CA ILE A 260 -1.07 -6.91 14.20
C ILE A 260 -0.37 -6.73 15.54
N PRO A 261 -1.03 -6.07 16.53
CA PRO A 261 -0.44 -5.77 17.84
C PRO A 261 -0.07 -7.00 18.63
#